data_8a3432d7abf866070f251dd75dc86a0a
#
_entry.id   8a3432d7abf866070f251dd75dc86a0a
#
_cell.length_a   1.000
_cell.length_b   1.000
_cell.length_c   1.000
_cell.angle_alpha   90.00
_cell.angle_beta   90.00
_cell.angle_gamma   90.00
#
_symmetry.space_group_name_H-M   'P 1'
#
loop_
_entity.id
_entity.type
_entity.pdbx_description
1 polymer ?
#
loop_
_entity_poly.entity_id
_entity_poly.type
_entity_poly.pdbx_seq_one_letter_code
_entity_poly.pdbx_strand_id
1 'polypeptide(L)'
;MNSEWSLDVLYKGFDDPKFSEDLISFEKKAMELSELSKKLSHENEREDLLQIVKLLEEFELLEKHLSCFGFLRQSTNTADAKAAAAIDKVATIASTASKAMAIFSRYIADIQDLNVYLDCPELCEYKYFLNDIHESGKYLLSEDVEEALAKMNISGGSAWEKQQSLLTSSLEVEYDGKKLPLASVRNLAYDANKEVRKAAYEAEVKSYAPIADAVSFS
;
A
#
# COMPACT_ATOMS: atom_id res chain seq x y z
N MET A 1 -2.50 23.39 -23.65
CA MET A 1 -2.73 22.01 -23.17
C MET A 1 -3.59 22.12 -21.94
N ASN A 2 -4.66 21.35 -21.85
CA ASN A 2 -5.42 21.28 -20.60
C ASN A 2 -4.51 20.62 -19.56
N SER A 3 -4.22 21.29 -18.45
CA SER A 3 -3.39 20.78 -17.35
C SER A 3 -4.20 19.93 -16.36
N GLU A 4 -5.50 19.81 -16.59
CA GLU A 4 -6.39 18.98 -15.80
C GLU A 4 -6.45 17.56 -16.36
N TRP A 5 -6.38 16.59 -15.49
CA TRP A 5 -6.55 15.17 -15.81
C TRP A 5 -7.80 14.63 -15.13
N SER A 6 -8.45 13.65 -15.76
CA SER A 6 -9.70 13.06 -15.27
C SER A 6 -9.46 11.67 -14.69
N LEU A 7 -10.20 11.34 -13.66
CA LEU A 7 -10.28 10.00 -13.08
C LEU A 7 -11.41 9.16 -13.69
N ASP A 8 -12.11 9.67 -14.71
CA ASP A 8 -13.26 8.99 -15.35
C ASP A 8 -12.87 7.64 -15.99
N VAL A 9 -11.57 7.42 -16.24
CA VAL A 9 -11.07 6.12 -16.71
C VAL A 9 -11.21 5.03 -15.64
N LEU A 10 -11.23 5.40 -14.36
CA LEU A 10 -11.53 4.51 -13.25
C LEU A 10 -13.05 4.54 -12.98
N TYR A 11 -13.54 5.66 -12.47
CA TYR A 11 -14.94 5.88 -12.12
C TYR A 11 -15.33 7.35 -12.31
N LYS A 12 -16.58 7.60 -12.69
CA LYS A 12 -17.11 8.96 -12.84
C LYS A 12 -17.41 9.65 -11.51
N GLY A 13 -17.46 8.89 -10.42
CA GLY A 13 -17.71 9.36 -9.06
C GLY A 13 -18.02 8.20 -8.12
N PHE A 14 -18.19 8.48 -6.83
CA PHE A 14 -18.59 7.46 -5.85
C PHE A 14 -20.04 6.95 -6.04
N ASP A 15 -20.85 7.70 -6.80
CA ASP A 15 -22.21 7.31 -7.16
C ASP A 15 -22.25 6.58 -8.53
N ASP A 16 -21.10 6.29 -9.14
CA ASP A 16 -21.01 5.49 -10.36
C ASP A 16 -21.43 4.05 -10.05
N PRO A 17 -22.39 3.47 -10.80
CA PRO A 17 -22.77 2.07 -10.64
C PRO A 17 -21.59 1.11 -10.67
N LYS A 18 -20.59 1.35 -11.54
CA LYS A 18 -19.38 0.55 -11.65
C LYS A 18 -18.57 0.55 -10.35
N PHE A 19 -18.48 1.69 -9.63
CA PHE A 19 -17.80 1.74 -8.35
C PHE A 19 -18.46 0.80 -7.32
N SER A 20 -19.78 0.80 -7.27
CA SER A 20 -20.55 -0.06 -6.36
C SER A 20 -20.45 -1.54 -6.74
N GLU A 21 -20.48 -1.86 -8.03
CA GLU A 21 -20.33 -3.22 -8.55
C GLU A 21 -18.93 -3.78 -8.26
N ASP A 22 -17.89 -2.98 -8.51
CA ASP A 22 -16.50 -3.37 -8.22
C ASP A 22 -16.28 -3.55 -6.71
N LEU A 23 -16.91 -2.73 -5.86
CA LEU A 23 -16.83 -2.88 -4.41
C LEU A 23 -17.48 -4.17 -3.92
N ILE A 24 -18.65 -4.55 -4.47
CA ILE A 24 -19.32 -5.83 -4.17
C ILE A 24 -18.46 -7.00 -4.66
N SER A 25 -17.89 -6.87 -5.87
CA SER A 25 -17.00 -7.88 -6.44
C SER A 25 -15.75 -8.07 -5.60
N PHE A 26 -15.19 -6.98 -5.09
CA PHE A 26 -14.01 -6.98 -4.20
C PHE A 26 -14.30 -7.73 -2.89
N GLU A 27 -15.44 -7.44 -2.25
CA GLU A 27 -15.88 -8.15 -1.04
C GLU A 27 -16.08 -9.65 -1.31
N LYS A 28 -16.69 -9.99 -2.43
CA LYS A 28 -16.88 -11.40 -2.86
C LYS A 28 -15.53 -12.10 -3.06
N LYS A 29 -14.55 -11.45 -3.72
CA LYS A 29 -13.21 -12.00 -3.93
C LYS A 29 -12.46 -12.21 -2.61
N ALA A 30 -12.60 -11.30 -1.63
CA ALA A 30 -12.05 -11.49 -0.30
C ALA A 30 -12.60 -12.74 0.40
N MET A 31 -13.92 -12.99 0.27
CA MET A 31 -14.55 -14.20 0.80
C MET A 31 -14.06 -15.47 0.07
N GLU A 32 -13.98 -15.42 -1.27
CA GLU A 32 -13.47 -16.53 -2.09
C GLU A 32 -12.02 -16.88 -1.71
N LEU A 33 -11.14 -15.89 -1.50
CA LEU A 33 -9.78 -16.10 -1.01
C LEU A 33 -9.77 -16.79 0.37
N SER A 34 -10.64 -16.33 1.28
CA SER A 34 -10.75 -16.92 2.61
C SER A 34 -11.20 -18.38 2.57
N GLU A 35 -12.11 -18.73 1.68
CA GLU A 35 -12.59 -20.11 1.52
C GLU A 35 -11.57 -21.00 0.79
N LEU A 36 -10.87 -20.45 -0.20
CA LEU A 36 -9.86 -21.18 -0.95
C LEU A 36 -8.65 -21.50 -0.07
N SER A 37 -8.20 -20.54 0.74
CA SER A 37 -7.05 -20.72 1.65
C SER A 37 -7.24 -21.87 2.64
N LYS A 38 -8.49 -22.16 3.04
CA LYS A 38 -8.79 -23.28 3.96
C LYS A 38 -8.73 -24.66 3.30
N LYS A 39 -8.73 -24.72 1.96
CA LYS A 39 -8.75 -25.95 1.17
C LYS A 39 -7.37 -26.32 0.63
N LEU A 40 -6.38 -25.46 0.83
CA LEU A 40 -5.03 -25.72 0.35
C LEU A 40 -4.48 -26.99 0.96
N SER A 41 -3.90 -27.83 0.11
CA SER A 41 -3.23 -29.05 0.53
C SER A 41 -2.06 -29.34 -0.39
N HIS A 42 -1.03 -30.02 0.12
CA HIS A 42 0.12 -30.42 -0.69
C HIS A 42 -0.15 -31.64 -1.59
N GLU A 43 -1.42 -32.01 -1.79
CA GLU A 43 -1.81 -33.10 -2.69
C GLU A 43 -1.95 -32.65 -4.14
N ASN A 44 -2.36 -31.36 -4.37
CA ASN A 44 -2.63 -30.79 -5.68
C ASN A 44 -1.99 -29.40 -5.85
N GLU A 45 -0.72 -29.24 -5.47
CA GLU A 45 -0.02 -27.94 -5.42
C GLU A 45 -0.13 -27.12 -6.70
N ARG A 46 -0.05 -27.78 -7.89
CA ARG A 46 -0.17 -27.05 -9.16
C ARG A 46 -1.52 -26.40 -9.35
N GLU A 47 -2.61 -27.15 -9.10
CA GLU A 47 -3.97 -26.65 -9.23
C GLU A 47 -4.26 -25.56 -8.20
N ASP A 48 -3.81 -25.74 -6.98
CA ASP A 48 -3.96 -24.80 -5.90
C ASP A 48 -3.23 -23.48 -6.23
N LEU A 49 -1.99 -23.55 -6.69
CA LEU A 49 -1.23 -22.36 -7.12
C LEU A 49 -1.94 -21.61 -8.23
N LEU A 50 -2.43 -22.31 -9.26
CA LEU A 50 -3.15 -21.70 -10.39
C LEU A 50 -4.43 -21.00 -9.96
N GLN A 51 -5.19 -21.60 -9.05
CA GLN A 51 -6.44 -21.02 -8.57
C GLN A 51 -6.17 -19.77 -7.73
N ILE A 52 -5.20 -19.85 -6.82
CA ILE A 52 -4.90 -18.74 -5.92
C ILE A 52 -4.29 -17.56 -6.66
N VAL A 53 -3.31 -17.73 -7.55
CA VAL A 53 -2.68 -16.59 -8.23
C VAL A 53 -3.70 -15.83 -9.08
N LYS A 54 -4.60 -16.52 -9.77
CA LYS A 54 -5.67 -15.88 -10.55
C LYS A 54 -6.65 -15.12 -9.67
N LEU A 55 -7.06 -15.72 -8.56
CA LEU A 55 -7.98 -15.08 -7.64
C LEU A 55 -7.34 -13.86 -6.94
N LEU A 56 -6.05 -13.96 -6.60
CA LEU A 56 -5.29 -12.83 -6.07
C LEU A 56 -5.16 -11.70 -7.07
N GLU A 57 -4.84 -11.99 -8.33
CA GLU A 57 -4.74 -10.98 -9.38
C GLU A 57 -6.05 -10.21 -9.55
N GLU A 58 -7.18 -10.91 -9.60
CA GLU A 58 -8.50 -10.29 -9.68
C GLU A 58 -8.82 -9.44 -8.44
N PHE A 59 -8.48 -9.93 -7.26
CA PHE A 59 -8.67 -9.24 -5.98
C PHE A 59 -7.82 -7.95 -5.91
N GLU A 60 -6.53 -8.04 -6.19
CA GLU A 60 -5.62 -6.91 -6.14
C GLU A 60 -5.93 -5.84 -7.19
N LEU A 61 -6.39 -6.27 -8.38
CA LEU A 61 -6.80 -5.33 -9.43
C LEU A 61 -8.00 -4.48 -8.97
N LEU A 62 -8.99 -5.11 -8.36
CA LEU A 62 -10.15 -4.40 -7.80
C LEU A 62 -9.75 -3.49 -6.65
N GLU A 63 -8.94 -3.97 -5.72
CA GLU A 63 -8.41 -3.17 -4.62
C GLU A 63 -7.69 -1.93 -5.15
N LYS A 64 -6.81 -2.11 -6.13
CA LYS A 64 -6.04 -1.03 -6.72
C LYS A 64 -6.91 0.02 -7.41
N HIS A 65 -7.92 -0.39 -8.17
CA HIS A 65 -8.84 0.54 -8.82
C HIS A 65 -9.63 1.36 -7.78
N LEU A 66 -10.20 0.70 -6.79
CA LEU A 66 -11.02 1.32 -5.76
C LEU A 66 -10.18 2.24 -4.85
N SER A 67 -9.04 1.77 -4.38
CA SER A 67 -8.16 2.54 -3.49
C SER A 67 -7.51 3.73 -4.21
N CYS A 68 -6.99 3.55 -5.43
CA CYS A 68 -6.41 4.65 -6.20
C CYS A 68 -7.44 5.74 -6.45
N PHE A 69 -8.67 5.40 -6.82
CA PHE A 69 -9.72 6.40 -7.01
C PHE A 69 -10.00 7.19 -5.73
N GLY A 70 -10.16 6.48 -4.59
CA GLY A 70 -10.36 7.12 -3.29
C GLY A 70 -9.21 8.05 -2.90
N PHE A 71 -7.96 7.57 -2.98
CA PHE A 71 -6.78 8.36 -2.64
C PHE A 71 -6.56 9.57 -3.54
N LEU A 72 -6.75 9.43 -4.85
CA LEU A 72 -6.58 10.55 -5.78
C LEU A 72 -7.65 11.62 -5.57
N ARG A 73 -8.89 11.21 -5.26
CA ARG A 73 -9.96 12.14 -4.87
C ARG A 73 -9.61 12.88 -3.58
N GLN A 74 -9.18 12.17 -2.55
CA GLN A 74 -8.80 12.75 -1.26
C GLN A 74 -7.59 13.68 -1.38
N SER A 75 -6.61 13.35 -2.25
CA SER A 75 -5.42 14.18 -2.48
C SER A 75 -5.76 15.56 -3.05
N THR A 76 -6.85 15.68 -3.81
CA THR A 76 -7.31 16.95 -4.36
C THR A 76 -8.26 17.72 -3.42
N ASN A 77 -8.93 17.00 -2.51
CA ASN A 77 -9.80 17.58 -1.51
C ASN A 77 -9.80 16.72 -0.23
N THR A 78 -8.97 17.10 0.73
CA THR A 78 -8.81 16.38 2.02
C THR A 78 -10.08 16.41 2.89
N ALA A 79 -11.03 17.30 2.59
CA ALA A 79 -12.33 17.36 3.27
C ALA A 79 -13.42 16.53 2.59
N ASP A 80 -13.11 15.78 1.53
CA ASP A 80 -14.06 14.89 0.84
C ASP A 80 -14.43 13.69 1.73
N ALA A 81 -15.54 13.80 2.45
CA ALA A 81 -16.01 12.74 3.34
C ALA A 81 -16.39 11.45 2.59
N LYS A 82 -16.82 11.52 1.31
CA LYS A 82 -17.10 10.34 0.49
C LYS A 82 -15.81 9.60 0.15
N ALA A 83 -14.74 10.34 -0.15
CA ALA A 83 -13.43 9.74 -0.41
C ALA A 83 -12.88 9.03 0.83
N ALA A 84 -12.93 9.68 1.99
CA ALA A 84 -12.50 9.07 3.25
C ALA A 84 -13.28 7.78 3.57
N ALA A 85 -14.61 7.82 3.49
CA ALA A 85 -15.47 6.66 3.73
C ALA A 85 -15.21 5.51 2.73
N ALA A 86 -14.94 5.82 1.46
CA ALA A 86 -14.60 4.82 0.45
C ALA A 86 -13.26 4.14 0.75
N ILE A 87 -12.23 4.91 1.12
CA ILE A 87 -10.91 4.39 1.52
C ILE A 87 -11.05 3.46 2.72
N ASP A 88 -11.76 3.88 3.77
CA ASP A 88 -11.98 3.09 4.97
C ASP A 88 -12.73 1.78 4.67
N LYS A 89 -13.71 1.84 3.77
CA LYS A 89 -14.47 0.65 3.36
C LYS A 89 -13.59 -0.34 2.59
N VAL A 90 -12.79 0.14 1.64
CA VAL A 90 -11.83 -0.71 0.89
C VAL A 90 -10.82 -1.34 1.86
N ALA A 91 -10.24 -0.57 2.77
CA ALA A 91 -9.29 -1.07 3.77
C ALA A 91 -9.92 -2.12 4.70
N THR A 92 -11.20 -1.93 5.08
CA THR A 92 -11.95 -2.89 5.89
C THR A 92 -12.11 -4.22 5.15
N ILE A 93 -12.52 -4.20 3.88
CA ILE A 93 -12.66 -5.40 3.05
C ILE A 93 -11.29 -6.08 2.88
N ALA A 94 -10.25 -5.32 2.52
CA ALA A 94 -8.89 -5.84 2.36
C ALA A 94 -8.40 -6.56 3.62
N SER A 95 -8.69 -6.01 4.81
CA SER A 95 -8.31 -6.62 6.08
C SER A 95 -8.93 -8.01 6.29
N THR A 96 -10.09 -8.30 5.71
CA THR A 96 -10.71 -9.63 5.80
C THR A 96 -9.94 -10.71 5.04
N ALA A 97 -9.19 -10.33 4.00
CA ALA A 97 -8.35 -11.23 3.23
C ALA A 97 -6.96 -11.48 3.87
N SER A 98 -6.54 -10.68 4.85
CA SER A 98 -5.18 -10.75 5.43
C SER A 98 -4.83 -12.14 5.97
N LYS A 99 -5.78 -12.82 6.61
CA LYS A 99 -5.57 -14.19 7.10
C LYS A 99 -5.36 -15.19 5.95
N ALA A 100 -6.13 -15.06 4.87
CA ALA A 100 -5.97 -15.91 3.68
C ALA A 100 -4.61 -15.70 3.02
N MET A 101 -4.15 -14.44 2.95
CA MET A 101 -2.82 -14.10 2.43
C MET A 101 -1.69 -14.72 3.28
N ALA A 102 -1.82 -14.69 4.61
CA ALA A 102 -0.85 -15.31 5.51
C ALA A 102 -0.80 -16.84 5.33
N ILE A 103 -1.97 -17.50 5.21
CA ILE A 103 -2.07 -18.94 4.94
C ILE A 103 -1.42 -19.27 3.60
N PHE A 104 -1.70 -18.50 2.57
CA PHE A 104 -1.15 -18.69 1.24
C PHE A 104 0.37 -18.52 1.23
N SER A 105 0.90 -17.48 1.86
CA SER A 105 2.35 -17.26 1.97
C SER A 105 3.05 -18.45 2.65
N ARG A 106 2.47 -18.96 3.73
CA ARG A 106 2.99 -20.13 4.43
C ARG A 106 2.90 -21.40 3.57
N TYR A 107 1.77 -21.60 2.88
CA TYR A 107 1.60 -22.72 1.97
C TYR A 107 2.68 -22.75 0.87
N ILE A 108 2.95 -21.61 0.23
CA ILE A 108 4.03 -21.52 -0.77
C ILE A 108 5.40 -21.76 -0.16
N ALA A 109 5.65 -21.24 1.04
CA ALA A 109 6.92 -21.42 1.75
C ALA A 109 7.21 -22.90 2.05
N ASP A 110 6.18 -23.71 2.28
CA ASP A 110 6.28 -25.12 2.62
C ASP A 110 6.42 -26.04 1.39
N ILE A 111 6.22 -25.53 0.15
CA ILE A 111 6.42 -26.30 -1.09
C ILE A 111 7.92 -26.62 -1.24
N GLN A 112 8.27 -27.91 -1.29
CA GLN A 112 9.68 -28.35 -1.31
C GLN A 112 10.41 -27.98 -2.62
N ASP A 113 9.77 -28.15 -3.76
CA ASP A 113 10.32 -27.84 -5.09
C ASP A 113 9.34 -27.01 -5.93
N LEU A 114 9.22 -25.74 -5.58
CA LEU A 114 8.34 -24.80 -6.27
C LEU A 114 8.68 -24.68 -7.77
N ASN A 115 9.96 -24.84 -8.15
CA ASN A 115 10.39 -24.67 -9.55
C ASN A 115 9.74 -25.66 -10.50
N VAL A 116 9.37 -26.83 -10.05
CA VAL A 116 8.66 -27.84 -10.87
C VAL A 116 7.35 -27.26 -11.44
N TYR A 117 6.70 -26.38 -10.71
CA TYR A 117 5.44 -25.75 -11.13
C TYR A 117 5.63 -24.47 -11.95
N LEU A 118 6.72 -23.72 -11.70
CA LEU A 118 6.95 -22.41 -12.29
C LEU A 118 7.35 -22.42 -13.77
N ASP A 119 7.74 -23.58 -14.30
CA ASP A 119 8.08 -23.74 -15.71
C ASP A 119 6.86 -24.06 -16.59
N CYS A 120 5.66 -24.20 -16.00
CA CYS A 120 4.45 -24.35 -16.78
C CYS A 120 3.97 -22.98 -17.35
N PRO A 121 3.38 -22.97 -18.56
CA PRO A 121 2.99 -21.74 -19.23
C PRO A 121 2.07 -20.84 -18.42
N GLU A 122 1.18 -21.45 -17.59
CA GLU A 122 0.18 -20.74 -16.83
C GLU A 122 0.73 -20.07 -15.56
N LEU A 123 1.88 -20.52 -15.02
CA LEU A 123 2.51 -19.99 -13.82
C LEU A 123 3.81 -19.22 -14.11
N CYS A 124 4.34 -19.30 -15.32
CA CYS A 124 5.65 -18.71 -15.65
C CYS A 124 5.68 -17.19 -15.49
N GLU A 125 4.57 -16.48 -15.71
CA GLU A 125 4.49 -15.04 -15.48
C GLU A 125 4.47 -14.66 -14.00
N TYR A 126 4.04 -15.57 -13.11
CA TYR A 126 4.06 -15.38 -11.66
C TYR A 126 5.37 -15.89 -11.01
N LYS A 127 6.33 -16.36 -11.79
CA LYS A 127 7.57 -16.97 -11.31
C LYS A 127 8.31 -16.11 -10.30
N TYR A 128 8.47 -14.82 -10.59
CA TYR A 128 9.15 -13.89 -9.66
C TYR A 128 8.37 -13.76 -8.35
N PHE A 129 7.08 -13.49 -8.44
CA PHE A 129 6.20 -13.32 -7.28
C PHE A 129 6.18 -14.54 -6.36
N LEU A 130 5.99 -15.74 -6.93
CA LEU A 130 5.94 -16.98 -6.18
C LEU A 130 7.29 -17.33 -5.55
N ASN A 131 8.40 -17.11 -6.26
CA ASN A 131 9.74 -17.31 -5.70
C ASN A 131 10.04 -16.30 -4.57
N ASP A 132 9.63 -15.06 -4.70
CA ASP A 132 9.82 -14.05 -3.66
C ASP A 132 9.11 -14.45 -2.36
N ILE A 133 7.86 -14.93 -2.45
CA ILE A 133 7.12 -15.46 -1.29
C ILE A 133 7.82 -16.69 -0.72
N HIS A 134 8.24 -17.64 -1.55
CA HIS A 134 8.90 -18.86 -1.12
C HIS A 134 10.22 -18.57 -0.40
N GLU A 135 11.05 -17.68 -0.93
CA GLU A 135 12.28 -17.25 -0.28
C GLU A 135 12.03 -16.48 1.02
N SER A 136 11.02 -15.62 1.03
CA SER A 136 10.60 -14.87 2.21
C SER A 136 10.07 -15.78 3.32
N GLY A 137 9.54 -16.95 2.96
CA GLY A 137 9.08 -17.97 3.89
C GLY A 137 10.12 -18.44 4.87
N LYS A 138 11.40 -18.39 4.50
CA LYS A 138 12.54 -18.74 5.38
C LYS A 138 12.67 -17.82 6.60
N TYR A 139 12.06 -16.66 6.55
CA TYR A 139 12.11 -15.64 7.59
C TYR A 139 10.80 -15.54 8.38
N LEU A 140 9.79 -16.34 8.05
CA LEU A 140 8.53 -16.39 8.78
C LEU A 140 8.77 -16.91 10.21
N LEU A 141 8.19 -16.19 11.15
CA LEU A 141 8.18 -16.59 12.56
C LEU A 141 6.97 -17.50 12.86
N SER A 142 6.86 -17.97 14.09
CA SER A 142 5.67 -18.70 14.51
C SER A 142 4.43 -17.78 14.50
N GLU A 143 3.23 -18.33 14.28
CA GLU A 143 1.99 -17.57 14.21
C GLU A 143 1.78 -16.64 15.42
N ASP A 144 2.05 -17.15 16.63
CA ASP A 144 1.92 -16.36 17.87
C ASP A 144 2.87 -15.16 17.90
N VAL A 145 4.09 -15.33 17.37
CA VAL A 145 5.08 -14.24 17.30
C VAL A 145 4.71 -13.22 16.24
N GLU A 146 4.26 -13.66 15.05
CA GLU A 146 3.77 -12.77 13.99
C GLU A 146 2.57 -11.95 14.47
N GLU A 147 1.62 -12.57 15.16
CA GLU A 147 0.47 -11.87 15.74
C GLU A 147 0.89 -10.83 16.79
N ALA A 148 1.83 -11.19 17.66
CA ALA A 148 2.35 -10.27 18.67
C ALA A 148 3.08 -9.08 18.02
N LEU A 149 3.93 -9.32 17.02
CA LEU A 149 4.63 -8.27 16.26
C LEU A 149 3.66 -7.36 15.53
N ALA A 150 2.63 -7.91 14.89
CA ALA A 150 1.61 -7.10 14.21
C ALA A 150 0.90 -6.15 15.19
N LYS A 151 0.51 -6.64 16.38
CA LYS A 151 -0.09 -5.82 17.43
C LYS A 151 0.89 -4.76 17.95
N MET A 152 2.15 -5.11 18.17
CA MET A 152 3.17 -4.18 18.63
C MET A 152 3.47 -3.09 17.59
N ASN A 153 3.44 -3.44 16.30
CA ASN A 153 3.70 -2.49 15.23
C ASN A 153 2.65 -1.35 15.16
N ILE A 154 1.41 -1.59 15.59
CA ILE A 154 0.36 -0.57 15.60
C ILE A 154 0.76 0.61 16.52
N SER A 155 1.27 0.32 17.71
CA SER A 155 1.70 1.34 18.68
C SER A 155 3.20 1.66 18.58
N GLY A 156 3.96 0.85 17.85
CA GLY A 156 5.38 1.03 17.57
C GLY A 156 5.62 1.71 16.22
N GLY A 157 6.14 0.97 15.24
CA GLY A 157 6.56 1.51 13.94
C GLY A 157 5.52 2.39 13.25
N SER A 158 4.28 1.91 13.14
CA SER A 158 3.21 2.67 12.47
C SER A 158 2.84 3.96 13.20
N ALA A 159 2.89 3.97 14.53
CA ALA A 159 2.61 5.18 15.30
C ALA A 159 3.73 6.22 15.13
N TRP A 160 4.98 5.79 15.14
CA TRP A 160 6.13 6.65 14.92
C TRP A 160 6.17 7.23 13.51
N GLU A 161 5.86 6.43 12.49
CA GLU A 161 5.73 6.88 11.11
C GLU A 161 4.67 7.97 10.95
N LYS A 162 3.49 7.76 11.55
CA LYS A 162 2.41 8.76 11.57
C LYS A 162 2.84 10.05 12.28
N GLN A 163 3.53 9.93 13.41
CA GLN A 163 4.05 11.08 14.15
C GLN A 163 5.08 11.85 13.31
N GLN A 164 6.03 11.17 12.68
CA GLN A 164 7.01 11.80 11.79
C GLN A 164 6.33 12.54 10.65
N SER A 165 5.35 11.89 9.98
CA SER A 165 4.58 12.51 8.90
C SER A 165 3.84 13.76 9.36
N LEU A 166 3.21 13.71 10.54
CA LEU A 166 2.52 14.87 11.11
C LEU A 166 3.48 16.02 11.41
N LEU A 167 4.59 15.73 12.09
CA LEU A 167 5.59 16.74 12.44
C LEU A 167 6.20 17.38 11.20
N THR A 168 6.59 16.59 10.20
CA THR A 168 7.19 17.11 8.96
C THR A 168 6.20 17.88 8.10
N SER A 169 4.94 17.42 8.01
CA SER A 169 3.90 18.12 7.23
C SER A 169 3.48 19.46 7.84
N SER A 170 3.66 19.62 9.16
CA SER A 170 3.34 20.86 9.88
C SER A 170 4.48 21.88 9.91
N LEU A 171 5.66 21.53 9.36
CA LEU A 171 6.80 22.45 9.34
C LEU A 171 6.56 23.67 8.47
N GLU A 172 6.79 24.84 9.05
CA GLU A 172 6.92 26.09 8.34
C GLU A 172 8.41 26.40 8.15
N VAL A 173 8.84 26.52 6.90
CA VAL A 173 10.23 26.82 6.56
C VAL A 173 10.37 28.34 6.34
N GLU A 174 11.27 28.97 7.06
CA GLU A 174 11.61 30.39 6.86
C GLU A 174 12.58 30.50 5.66
N TYR A 175 12.09 31.06 4.57
CA TYR A 175 12.85 31.29 3.33
C TYR A 175 12.58 32.71 2.80
N ASP A 176 13.63 33.48 2.55
CA ASP A 176 13.55 34.87 2.05
C ASP A 176 12.62 35.76 2.88
N GLY A 177 12.67 35.63 4.23
CA GLY A 177 11.87 36.37 5.17
C GLY A 177 10.39 35.99 5.21
N LYS A 178 10.01 34.88 4.57
CA LYS A 178 8.63 34.36 4.55
C LYS A 178 8.59 32.95 5.12
N LYS A 179 7.47 32.62 5.76
CA LYS A 179 7.16 31.26 6.17
C LYS A 179 6.44 30.53 5.04
N LEU A 180 7.00 29.43 4.58
CA LEU A 180 6.48 28.63 3.48
C LEU A 180 6.31 27.17 3.93
N PRO A 181 5.33 26.45 3.37
CA PRO A 181 5.25 25.01 3.55
C PRO A 181 6.53 24.31 3.06
N LEU A 182 6.94 23.22 3.72
CA LEU A 182 8.13 22.47 3.36
C LEU A 182 8.14 22.06 1.87
N ALA A 183 7.00 21.60 1.34
CA ALA A 183 6.89 21.21 -0.06
C ALA A 183 7.19 22.37 -1.04
N SER A 184 6.81 23.60 -0.68
CA SER A 184 7.09 24.78 -1.52
C SER A 184 8.59 25.09 -1.58
N VAL A 185 9.30 24.94 -0.45
CA VAL A 185 10.75 25.17 -0.40
C VAL A 185 11.49 24.04 -1.13
N ARG A 186 11.07 22.78 -0.98
CA ARG A 186 11.62 21.66 -1.73
C ARG A 186 11.51 21.81 -3.24
N ASN A 187 10.45 22.41 -3.74
CA ASN A 187 10.29 22.69 -5.17
C ASN A 187 11.37 23.65 -5.70
N LEU A 188 11.97 24.50 -4.86
CA LEU A 188 13.09 25.35 -5.24
C LEU A 188 14.39 24.59 -5.53
N ALA A 189 14.48 23.31 -5.17
CA ALA A 189 15.59 22.43 -5.57
C ALA A 189 15.71 22.26 -7.10
N TYR A 190 14.65 22.57 -7.85
CA TYR A 190 14.62 22.52 -9.31
C TYR A 190 14.84 23.89 -9.96
N ASP A 191 15.12 24.94 -9.19
CA ASP A 191 15.39 26.28 -9.74
C ASP A 191 16.68 26.28 -10.60
N ALA A 192 16.67 27.05 -11.69
CA ALA A 192 17.82 27.18 -12.58
C ALA A 192 19.03 27.82 -11.85
N ASN A 193 18.78 28.72 -10.90
CA ASN A 193 19.79 29.43 -10.14
C ASN A 193 20.32 28.54 -8.99
N LYS A 194 21.65 28.25 -9.01
CA LYS A 194 22.33 27.45 -7.99
C LYS A 194 22.20 28.06 -6.58
N GLU A 195 22.24 29.38 -6.45
CA GLU A 195 22.17 30.05 -5.14
C GLU A 195 20.78 29.91 -4.53
N VAL A 196 19.71 29.93 -5.34
CA VAL A 196 18.35 29.67 -4.90
C VAL A 196 18.24 28.22 -4.37
N ARG A 197 18.75 27.24 -5.12
CA ARG A 197 18.74 25.84 -4.70
C ARG A 197 19.49 25.65 -3.37
N LYS A 198 20.67 26.29 -3.21
CA LYS A 198 21.47 26.22 -1.99
C LYS A 198 20.74 26.84 -0.79
N ALA A 199 20.21 28.05 -0.97
CA ALA A 199 19.48 28.73 0.09
C ALA A 199 18.23 27.96 0.52
N ALA A 200 17.50 27.34 -0.42
CA ALA A 200 16.36 26.49 -0.12
C ALA A 200 16.78 25.26 0.70
N TYR A 201 17.85 24.57 0.34
CA TYR A 201 18.40 23.45 1.09
C TYR A 201 18.79 23.83 2.51
N GLU A 202 19.51 24.94 2.69
CA GLU A 202 19.93 25.42 4.01
C GLU A 202 18.72 25.79 4.89
N ALA A 203 17.69 26.41 4.30
CA ALA A 203 16.44 26.73 4.98
C ALA A 203 15.67 25.46 5.39
N GLU A 204 15.59 24.47 4.52
CA GLU A 204 14.98 23.19 4.81
C GLU A 204 15.69 22.48 5.97
N VAL A 205 17.01 22.33 5.90
CA VAL A 205 17.80 21.66 6.97
C VAL A 205 17.59 22.36 8.32
N LYS A 206 17.61 23.69 8.35
CA LYS A 206 17.37 24.46 9.57
C LYS A 206 15.97 24.24 10.14
N SER A 207 14.99 24.02 9.29
CA SER A 207 13.58 23.84 9.73
C SER A 207 13.33 22.56 10.53
N TYR A 208 14.22 21.57 10.45
CA TYR A 208 14.08 20.34 11.22
C TYR A 208 14.52 20.43 12.68
N ALA A 209 15.26 21.47 13.04
CA ALA A 209 15.78 21.61 14.41
C ALA A 209 14.70 21.50 15.51
N PRO A 210 13.49 22.10 15.36
CA PRO A 210 12.45 22.00 16.40
C PRO A 210 11.87 20.58 16.60
N ILE A 211 11.99 19.71 15.59
CA ILE A 211 11.43 18.36 15.64
C ILE A 211 12.52 17.27 15.76
N ALA A 212 13.81 17.65 15.73
CA ALA A 212 14.92 16.73 15.71
C ALA A 212 14.89 15.71 16.85
N ASP A 213 14.64 16.15 18.09
CA ASP A 213 14.56 15.26 19.23
C ASP A 213 13.40 14.26 19.11
N ALA A 214 12.21 14.73 18.71
CA ALA A 214 11.04 13.88 18.55
C ALA A 214 11.24 12.82 17.43
N VAL A 215 11.90 13.19 16.35
CA VAL A 215 12.18 12.27 15.22
C VAL A 215 13.34 11.33 15.52
N SER A 216 14.29 11.72 16.38
CA SER A 216 15.43 10.85 16.74
C SER A 216 15.06 9.64 17.61
N PHE A 217 13.87 9.66 18.20
CA PHE A 217 13.32 8.54 18.98
C PHE A 217 12.39 7.61 18.17
N SER A 218 12.21 7.86 16.87
CA SER A 218 11.30 7.13 15.97
C SER A 218 11.93 5.90 15.34
#